data_e968a49c814c9d14d064d0349175caa3
#
_entry.id   e968a49c814c9d14d064d0349175caa3
#
_cell.length_a   1.000
_cell.length_b   1.000
_cell.length_c   1.000
_cell.angle_alpha   90.00
_cell.angle_beta   90.00
_cell.angle_gamma   90.00
#
_symmetry.space_group_name_H-M   'P 1'
#
loop_
_entity.id
_entity.type
_entity.pdbx_description
1 polymer ?
#
loop_
_entity_poly.entity_id
_entity_poly.type
_entity_poly.pdbx_seq_one_letter_code
_entity_poly.pdbx_strand_id
1 'polypeptide(L)'
;IWEYFATASMPNEEQALAVLDALAQAPEGLSITALEARVQLRRSTLELLLKVLDVEGAVVKEGNYWRRTSSPWRYDNARYAAVAQARVLEQNAMLEYECTSQCRMLFLAQQLDDASAVACGRCDVCAGPWYPVEVPTEALQAAQSSFNTVGVPLQPRRMWPSGLDQLMGADAPRGRLSKDEQA
;
A
#
# COMPACT_ATOMS: atom_id res chain seq x y z
N ILE A 1 4.16 -0.56 10.37
CA ILE A 1 3.97 -1.08 9.00
C ILE A 1 2.75 -2.01 8.95
N TRP A 2 2.67 -3.04 9.79
CA TRP A 2 1.59 -4.02 9.80
C TRP A 2 0.21 -3.41 10.04
N GLU A 3 0.08 -2.53 11.03
CA GLU A 3 -1.16 -1.82 11.34
C GLU A 3 -1.68 -1.01 10.14
N TYR A 4 -0.77 -0.35 9.43
CA TYR A 4 -1.10 0.35 8.19
C TYR A 4 -1.70 -0.60 7.14
N PHE A 5 -1.06 -1.74 6.86
CA PHE A 5 -1.58 -2.69 5.88
C PHE A 5 -2.89 -3.36 6.33
N ALA A 6 -3.09 -3.55 7.62
CA ALA A 6 -4.34 -4.08 8.16
C ALA A 6 -5.55 -3.18 7.86
N THR A 7 -5.35 -1.86 7.76
CA THR A 7 -6.42 -0.87 7.62
C THR A 7 -6.41 -0.07 6.33
N ALA A 8 -5.30 -0.06 5.57
CA ALA A 8 -5.08 0.79 4.40
C ALA A 8 -6.14 0.66 3.28
N SER A 9 -6.79 -0.48 3.17
CA SER A 9 -7.85 -0.72 2.18
C SER A 9 -9.27 -0.46 2.71
N MET A 10 -9.40 -0.06 3.97
CA MET A 10 -10.70 0.25 4.56
C MET A 10 -11.13 1.67 4.17
N PRO A 11 -12.41 1.91 3.91
CA PRO A 11 -12.89 3.24 3.65
C PRO A 11 -12.76 4.10 4.93
N ASN A 12 -12.40 5.35 4.75
CA ASN A 12 -12.48 6.33 5.82
C ASN A 12 -13.90 6.92 5.85
N GLU A 13 -14.54 6.94 7.01
CA GLU A 13 -15.93 7.39 7.17
C GLU A 13 -16.13 8.84 6.71
N GLU A 14 -15.24 9.74 7.15
CA GLU A 14 -15.32 11.16 6.80
C GLU A 14 -15.20 11.38 5.28
N GLN A 15 -14.25 10.68 4.64
CA GLN A 15 -14.08 10.73 3.20
C GLN A 15 -15.27 10.15 2.44
N ALA A 16 -15.86 9.07 2.95
CA ALA A 16 -17.05 8.46 2.36
C ALA A 16 -18.25 9.41 2.43
N LEU A 17 -18.47 10.03 3.57
CA LEU A 17 -19.52 11.03 3.74
C LEU A 17 -19.32 12.24 2.83
N ALA A 18 -18.10 12.75 2.71
CA ALA A 18 -17.79 13.86 1.81
C ALA A 18 -18.08 13.53 0.33
N VAL A 19 -17.75 12.30 -0.11
CA VAL A 19 -18.08 11.82 -1.48
C VAL A 19 -19.60 11.72 -1.66
N LEU A 20 -20.30 11.15 -0.70
CA LEU A 20 -21.75 11.00 -0.76
C LEU A 20 -22.47 12.34 -0.77
N ASP A 21 -22.00 13.33 -0.01
CA ASP A 21 -22.55 14.68 0.02
C ASP A 21 -22.29 15.43 -1.30
N ALA A 22 -21.08 15.28 -1.88
CA ALA A 22 -20.77 15.85 -3.18
C ALA A 22 -21.67 15.29 -4.28
N LEU A 23 -21.97 13.99 -4.25
CA LEU A 23 -22.89 13.34 -5.20
C LEU A 23 -24.34 13.70 -4.95
N ALA A 24 -24.76 13.90 -3.70
CA ALA A 24 -26.12 14.34 -3.37
C ALA A 24 -26.44 15.75 -3.91
N GLN A 25 -25.40 16.61 -4.01
CA GLN A 25 -25.53 17.96 -4.57
C GLN A 25 -25.49 17.99 -6.11
N ALA A 26 -25.29 16.84 -6.77
CA ALA A 26 -25.21 16.72 -8.24
C ALA A 26 -26.08 15.55 -8.72
N PRO A 27 -27.39 15.73 -8.84
CA PRO A 27 -28.32 14.66 -9.24
C PRO A 27 -28.01 14.06 -10.62
N GLU A 28 -27.40 14.83 -11.52
CA GLU A 28 -26.94 14.41 -12.84
C GLU A 28 -25.72 13.49 -12.79
N GLY A 29 -25.09 13.37 -11.62
CA GLY A 29 -23.87 12.61 -11.38
C GLY A 29 -22.60 13.41 -11.64
N LEU A 30 -21.47 12.89 -11.15
CA LEU A 30 -20.15 13.48 -11.29
C LEU A 30 -19.17 12.48 -11.90
N SER A 31 -18.31 12.98 -12.79
CA SER A 31 -17.15 12.21 -13.23
C SER A 31 -16.11 12.11 -12.11
N ILE A 32 -15.21 11.14 -12.21
CA ILE A 32 -14.10 10.99 -11.24
C ILE A 32 -13.31 12.30 -11.11
N THR A 33 -12.99 12.96 -12.23
CA THR A 33 -12.24 14.22 -12.22
C THR A 33 -12.99 15.34 -11.49
N ALA A 34 -14.31 15.41 -11.68
CA ALA A 34 -15.13 16.39 -10.99
C ALA A 34 -15.25 16.09 -9.47
N LEU A 35 -15.28 14.81 -9.08
CA LEU A 35 -15.24 14.40 -7.69
C LEU A 35 -13.89 14.72 -7.04
N GLU A 36 -12.76 14.42 -7.70
CA GLU A 36 -11.41 14.75 -7.20
C GLU A 36 -11.30 16.24 -6.84
N ALA A 37 -11.82 17.11 -7.72
CA ALA A 37 -11.78 18.55 -7.48
C ALA A 37 -12.64 19.00 -6.29
N ARG A 38 -13.73 18.27 -5.99
CA ARG A 38 -14.65 18.64 -4.89
C ARG A 38 -14.24 18.09 -3.54
N VAL A 39 -13.75 16.83 -3.49
CA VAL A 39 -13.46 16.15 -2.21
C VAL A 39 -11.97 16.14 -1.85
N GLN A 40 -11.09 16.65 -2.70
CA GLN A 40 -9.63 16.74 -2.50
C GLN A 40 -8.98 15.40 -2.13
N LEU A 41 -9.47 14.31 -2.69
CA LEU A 41 -8.91 12.98 -2.53
C LEU A 41 -8.04 12.60 -3.74
N ARG A 42 -6.99 11.82 -3.49
CA ARG A 42 -6.21 11.23 -4.58
C ARG A 42 -7.08 10.28 -5.39
N ARG A 43 -6.90 10.26 -6.70
CA ARG A 43 -7.67 9.43 -7.62
C ARG A 43 -7.76 7.96 -7.21
N SER A 44 -6.65 7.35 -6.83
CA SER A 44 -6.62 5.95 -6.39
C SER A 44 -7.45 5.68 -5.14
N THR A 45 -7.42 6.59 -4.17
CA THR A 45 -8.24 6.52 -2.94
C THR A 45 -9.72 6.68 -3.29
N LEU A 46 -10.05 7.65 -4.14
CA LEU A 46 -11.41 7.89 -4.58
C LEU A 46 -11.99 6.72 -5.37
N GLU A 47 -11.22 6.13 -6.28
CA GLU A 47 -11.64 4.95 -7.05
C GLU A 47 -11.91 3.73 -6.17
N LEU A 48 -11.06 3.50 -5.15
CA LEU A 48 -11.28 2.44 -4.18
C LEU A 48 -12.54 2.69 -3.35
N LEU A 49 -12.71 3.91 -2.85
CA LEU A 49 -13.85 4.30 -2.05
C LEU A 49 -15.17 4.18 -2.83
N LEU A 50 -15.19 4.64 -4.08
CA LEU A 50 -16.37 4.51 -4.95
C LEU A 50 -16.75 3.05 -5.21
N LYS A 51 -15.76 2.15 -5.38
CA LYS A 51 -16.04 0.72 -5.51
C LYS A 51 -16.69 0.12 -4.24
N VAL A 52 -16.22 0.53 -3.07
CA VAL A 52 -16.81 0.07 -1.81
C VAL A 52 -18.24 0.59 -1.68
N LEU A 53 -18.46 1.87 -1.93
CA LEU A 53 -19.79 2.48 -1.88
C LEU A 53 -20.77 1.91 -2.91
N ASP A 54 -20.28 1.50 -4.08
CA ASP A 54 -21.07 0.83 -5.13
C ASP A 54 -21.50 -0.57 -4.69
N VAL A 55 -20.58 -1.36 -4.14
CA VAL A 55 -20.90 -2.69 -3.56
C VAL A 55 -21.90 -2.57 -2.40
N GLU A 56 -21.80 -1.51 -1.60
CA GLU A 56 -22.73 -1.23 -0.49
C GLU A 56 -24.05 -0.59 -0.97
N GLY A 57 -24.18 -0.36 -2.27
CA GLY A 57 -25.40 0.17 -2.88
C GLY A 57 -25.65 1.67 -2.62
N ALA A 58 -24.68 2.40 -2.06
CA ALA A 58 -24.82 3.82 -1.77
C ALA A 58 -24.63 4.71 -3.01
N VAL A 59 -23.88 4.24 -3.98
CA VAL A 59 -23.66 4.92 -5.26
C VAL A 59 -23.85 3.93 -6.41
N VAL A 60 -23.97 4.43 -7.63
CA VAL A 60 -24.04 3.64 -8.85
C VAL A 60 -23.22 4.31 -9.93
N LYS A 61 -22.56 3.51 -10.75
CA LYS A 61 -21.82 3.99 -11.91
C LYS A 61 -22.68 3.90 -13.18
N GLU A 62 -22.94 5.03 -13.82
CA GLU A 62 -23.64 5.12 -15.10
C GLU A 62 -22.71 5.74 -16.16
N GLY A 63 -22.18 4.89 -17.04
CA GLY A 63 -21.16 5.31 -18.00
C GLY A 63 -19.90 5.86 -17.34
N ASN A 64 -19.64 7.14 -17.54
CA ASN A 64 -18.48 7.85 -16.94
C ASN A 64 -18.83 8.63 -15.67
N TYR A 65 -20.08 8.55 -15.20
CA TYR A 65 -20.58 9.32 -14.08
C TYR A 65 -20.92 8.42 -12.90
N TRP A 66 -20.74 8.94 -11.70
CA TRP A 66 -21.17 8.35 -10.45
C TRP A 66 -22.36 9.12 -9.89
N ARG A 67 -23.34 8.41 -9.41
CA ARG A 67 -24.57 8.99 -8.81
C ARG A 67 -24.80 8.41 -7.44
N ARG A 68 -25.37 9.23 -6.56
CA ARG A 68 -25.87 8.75 -5.29
C ARG A 68 -27.18 8.00 -5.51
N THR A 69 -27.34 6.87 -4.83
CA THR A 69 -28.62 6.14 -4.77
C THR A 69 -29.51 6.70 -3.65
N SER A 70 -30.76 6.26 -3.59
CA SER A 70 -31.66 6.56 -2.49
C SER A 70 -31.43 5.67 -1.25
N SER A 71 -30.54 4.68 -1.34
CA SER A 71 -30.22 3.81 -0.21
C SER A 71 -29.52 4.57 0.90
N PRO A 72 -29.98 4.45 2.15
CA PRO A 72 -29.28 5.03 3.28
C PRO A 72 -27.95 4.30 3.48
N TRP A 73 -26.89 5.06 3.62
CA TRP A 73 -25.57 4.52 3.92
C TRP A 73 -25.14 4.87 5.33
N ARG A 74 -24.55 3.92 6.02
CA ARG A 74 -23.93 4.09 7.33
C ARG A 74 -22.61 3.35 7.36
N TYR A 75 -21.61 3.96 7.98
CA TYR A 75 -20.33 3.31 8.18
C TYR A 75 -20.47 2.15 9.17
N ASP A 76 -20.16 0.94 8.72
CA ASP A 76 -20.25 -0.27 9.54
C ASP A 76 -18.95 -0.49 10.34
N ASN A 77 -18.82 0.23 11.45
CA ASN A 77 -17.69 0.13 12.36
C ASN A 77 -17.43 -1.32 12.84
N ALA A 78 -18.49 -2.08 13.11
CA ALA A 78 -18.37 -3.44 13.62
C ALA A 78 -17.76 -4.36 12.57
N ARG A 79 -18.22 -4.26 11.34
CA ARG A 79 -17.68 -5.02 10.20
C ARG A 79 -16.20 -4.69 9.94
N TYR A 80 -15.85 -3.41 9.88
CA TYR A 80 -14.46 -3.01 9.61
C TYR A 80 -13.52 -3.37 10.77
N ALA A 81 -13.99 -3.26 12.03
CA ALA A 81 -13.23 -3.72 13.18
C ALA A 81 -13.00 -5.23 13.14
N ALA A 82 -14.01 -6.02 12.78
CA ALA A 82 -13.87 -7.48 12.61
C ALA A 82 -12.86 -7.86 11.52
N VAL A 83 -12.88 -7.15 10.38
CA VAL A 83 -11.90 -7.35 9.30
C VAL A 83 -10.48 -6.98 9.76
N ALA A 84 -10.31 -5.86 10.47
CA ALA A 84 -9.02 -5.48 11.03
C ALA A 84 -8.48 -6.54 12.00
N GLN A 85 -9.34 -7.04 12.88
CA GLN A 85 -8.98 -8.09 13.83
C GLN A 85 -8.59 -9.41 13.13
N ALA A 86 -9.33 -9.82 12.10
CA ALA A 86 -8.98 -11.00 11.31
C ALA A 86 -7.58 -10.88 10.69
N ARG A 87 -7.24 -9.72 10.13
CA ARG A 87 -5.90 -9.45 9.59
C ARG A 87 -4.79 -9.49 10.65
N VAL A 88 -5.09 -9.05 11.87
CA VAL A 88 -4.13 -9.18 13.00
C VAL A 88 -3.92 -10.65 13.36
N LEU A 89 -4.98 -11.47 13.34
CA LEU A 89 -4.86 -12.92 13.58
C LEU A 89 -4.04 -13.61 12.48
N GLU A 90 -4.28 -13.28 11.21
CA GLU A 90 -3.48 -13.78 10.08
C GLU A 90 -2.00 -13.38 10.21
N GLN A 91 -1.72 -12.15 10.59
CA GLN A 91 -0.37 -11.68 10.86
C GLN A 91 0.30 -12.48 11.98
N ASN A 92 -0.40 -12.69 13.08
CA ASN A 92 0.13 -13.48 14.21
C ASN A 92 0.39 -14.93 13.79
N ALA A 93 -0.47 -15.52 12.99
CA ALA A 93 -0.25 -16.85 12.42
C ALA A 93 1.02 -16.91 11.55
N MET A 94 1.31 -15.85 10.79
CA MET A 94 2.56 -15.77 10.01
C MET A 94 3.80 -15.69 10.92
N LEU A 95 3.76 -14.92 12.01
CA LEU A 95 4.84 -14.86 12.99
C LEU A 95 5.02 -16.21 13.72
N GLU A 96 3.92 -16.87 14.06
CA GLU A 96 3.95 -18.22 14.65
C GLU A 96 4.56 -19.24 13.66
N TYR A 97 4.22 -19.14 12.37
CA TYR A 97 4.82 -19.99 11.33
C TYR A 97 6.35 -19.85 11.25
N GLU A 98 6.89 -18.65 11.44
CA GLU A 98 8.34 -18.42 11.45
C GLU A 98 9.03 -19.14 12.60
N CYS A 99 8.39 -19.21 13.78
CA CYS A 99 8.96 -19.72 15.01
C CYS A 99 8.53 -21.14 15.37
N THR A 100 7.58 -21.73 14.61
CA THR A 100 7.00 -23.03 14.98
C THR A 100 8.01 -24.15 14.91
N SER A 101 7.93 -25.07 15.88
CA SER A 101 8.61 -26.38 15.86
C SER A 101 7.77 -27.49 15.22
N GLN A 102 6.56 -27.16 14.78
CA GLN A 102 5.67 -28.07 14.03
C GLN A 102 6.10 -28.14 12.56
N CYS A 103 5.78 -29.26 11.91
CA CYS A 103 5.96 -29.37 10.46
C CYS A 103 5.34 -28.18 9.74
N ARG A 104 6.12 -27.47 8.93
CA ARG A 104 5.70 -26.25 8.23
C ARG A 104 4.50 -26.46 7.33
N MET A 105 4.47 -27.57 6.58
CA MET A 105 3.35 -27.89 5.71
C MET A 105 2.08 -28.26 6.48
N LEU A 106 2.23 -28.97 7.62
CA LEU A 106 1.11 -29.26 8.49
C LEU A 106 0.52 -27.98 9.08
N PHE A 107 1.36 -27.06 9.55
CA PHE A 107 0.92 -25.75 10.04
C PHE A 107 0.10 -24.98 8.99
N LEU A 108 0.61 -24.88 7.76
CA LEU A 108 -0.08 -24.18 6.68
C LEU A 108 -1.40 -24.85 6.29
N ALA A 109 -1.41 -26.17 6.23
CA ALA A 109 -2.63 -26.91 5.89
C ALA A 109 -3.72 -26.73 6.97
N GLN A 110 -3.34 -26.70 8.23
CA GLN A 110 -4.25 -26.40 9.35
C GLN A 110 -4.84 -24.98 9.27
N GLN A 111 -4.06 -23.99 8.82
CA GLN A 111 -4.58 -22.64 8.58
C GLN A 111 -5.61 -22.58 7.42
N LEU A 112 -5.65 -23.61 6.58
CA LEU A 112 -6.60 -23.77 5.49
C LEU A 112 -7.73 -24.76 5.83
N ASP A 113 -7.92 -25.08 7.12
CA ASP A 113 -8.94 -26.00 7.63
C ASP A 113 -8.84 -27.44 7.06
N ASP A 114 -7.63 -27.86 6.63
CA ASP A 114 -7.41 -29.23 6.15
C ASP A 114 -7.27 -30.21 7.33
N ALA A 115 -8.36 -30.87 7.66
CA ALA A 115 -8.40 -31.88 8.71
C ALA A 115 -7.60 -33.15 8.38
N SER A 116 -7.23 -33.37 7.12
CA SER A 116 -6.44 -34.52 6.66
C SER A 116 -4.94 -34.28 6.66
N ALA A 117 -4.50 -33.08 7.04
CA ALA A 117 -3.11 -32.67 6.98
C ALA A 117 -2.22 -33.54 7.88
N VAL A 118 -1.09 -33.98 7.33
CA VAL A 118 -0.06 -34.76 8.04
C VAL A 118 1.31 -34.14 7.87
N ALA A 119 2.26 -34.52 8.73
CA ALA A 119 3.64 -34.07 8.62
C ALA A 119 4.26 -34.45 7.27
N CYS A 120 4.93 -33.50 6.61
CA CYS A 120 5.43 -33.67 5.24
C CYS A 120 6.72 -34.49 5.12
N GLY A 121 7.46 -34.68 6.21
CA GLY A 121 8.73 -35.40 6.25
C GLY A 121 9.93 -34.75 5.56
N ARG A 122 9.76 -33.55 4.94
CA ARG A 122 10.77 -32.93 4.08
C ARG A 122 11.08 -31.45 4.33
N CYS A 123 10.34 -30.77 5.22
CA CYS A 123 10.65 -29.39 5.57
C CYS A 123 11.83 -29.34 6.54
N ASP A 124 12.34 -28.16 6.79
CA ASP A 124 13.45 -27.88 7.71
C ASP A 124 13.21 -28.43 9.12
N VAL A 125 11.96 -28.41 9.58
CA VAL A 125 11.56 -28.98 10.89
C VAL A 125 11.54 -30.52 10.86
N CYS A 126 11.07 -31.14 9.78
CA CYS A 126 10.96 -32.59 9.68
C CYS A 126 12.28 -33.30 9.34
N ALA A 127 13.07 -32.71 8.44
CA ALA A 127 14.28 -33.33 7.88
C ALA A 127 15.59 -32.59 8.25
N GLY A 128 15.47 -31.49 9.01
CA GLY A 128 16.58 -30.59 9.29
C GLY A 128 16.80 -29.53 8.20
N PRO A 129 17.50 -28.44 8.53
CA PRO A 129 17.76 -27.36 7.59
C PRO A 129 18.71 -27.82 6.49
N TRP A 130 18.38 -27.52 5.24
CA TRP A 130 19.22 -27.77 4.06
C TRP A 130 20.06 -26.56 3.63
N TYR A 131 19.91 -25.46 4.36
CA TYR A 131 20.63 -24.18 4.19
C TYR A 131 21.49 -23.87 5.42
N PRO A 132 22.53 -23.01 5.29
CA PRO A 132 23.31 -22.57 6.42
C PRO A 132 22.44 -21.81 7.44
N VAL A 133 22.45 -22.26 8.70
CA VAL A 133 21.68 -21.61 9.79
C VAL A 133 22.49 -20.47 10.40
N GLU A 134 23.83 -20.56 10.34
CA GLU A 134 24.72 -19.54 10.88
C GLU A 134 25.04 -18.49 9.83
N VAL A 135 24.83 -17.23 10.17
CA VAL A 135 25.22 -16.08 9.34
C VAL A 135 26.60 -15.60 9.82
N PRO A 136 27.63 -15.53 8.93
CA PRO A 136 28.91 -14.99 9.31
C PRO A 136 28.80 -13.56 9.85
N THR A 137 29.53 -13.26 10.92
CA THR A 137 29.50 -11.95 11.59
C THR A 137 29.79 -10.80 10.62
N GLU A 138 30.70 -11.00 9.68
CA GLU A 138 31.04 -10.02 8.64
C GLU A 138 29.84 -9.71 7.72
N ALA A 139 29.09 -10.74 7.32
CA ALA A 139 27.88 -10.55 6.49
C ALA A 139 26.79 -9.80 7.26
N LEU A 140 26.62 -10.11 8.56
CA LEU A 140 25.68 -9.41 9.41
C LEU A 140 26.05 -7.92 9.57
N GLN A 141 27.32 -7.63 9.82
CA GLN A 141 27.83 -6.26 9.94
C GLN A 141 27.69 -5.48 8.62
N ALA A 142 28.00 -6.11 7.48
CA ALA A 142 27.83 -5.50 6.16
C ALA A 142 26.35 -5.16 5.89
N ALA A 143 25.43 -6.07 6.22
CA ALA A 143 24.00 -5.84 6.08
C ALA A 143 23.52 -4.70 6.99
N GLN A 144 23.92 -4.69 8.26
CA GLN A 144 23.59 -3.62 9.21
C GLN A 144 24.11 -2.26 8.75
N SER A 145 25.34 -2.21 8.25
CA SER A 145 25.92 -0.97 7.71
C SER A 145 25.15 -0.47 6.49
N SER A 146 24.72 -1.37 5.61
CA SER A 146 23.91 -1.04 4.43
C SER A 146 22.53 -0.50 4.82
N PHE A 147 21.86 -1.13 5.79
CA PHE A 147 20.54 -0.66 6.29
C PHE A 147 20.62 0.65 7.06
N ASN A 148 21.73 0.89 7.75
CA ASN A 148 21.94 2.12 8.49
C ASN A 148 22.45 3.29 7.63
N THR A 149 22.67 3.08 6.34
CA THR A 149 23.04 4.16 5.43
C THR A 149 21.85 5.12 5.28
N VAL A 150 21.96 6.27 5.91
CA VAL A 150 20.93 7.33 5.85
C VAL A 150 21.14 8.14 4.58
N GLY A 151 20.10 8.20 3.74
CA GLY A 151 20.07 9.03 2.54
C GLY A 151 20.16 8.22 1.24
N VAL A 152 19.63 8.83 0.20
CA VAL A 152 19.76 8.32 -1.18
C VAL A 152 20.85 9.14 -1.85
N PRO A 153 21.88 8.52 -2.43
CA PRO A 153 22.92 9.26 -3.15
C PRO A 153 22.26 9.97 -4.35
N LEU A 154 22.21 11.29 -4.30
CA LEU A 154 21.76 12.11 -5.41
C LEU A 154 22.92 12.30 -6.37
N GLN A 155 22.75 11.85 -7.61
CA GLN A 155 23.74 12.13 -8.63
C GLN A 155 23.73 13.64 -8.97
N PRO A 156 24.86 14.30 -8.94
CA PRO A 156 24.92 15.71 -9.29
C PRO A 156 24.45 15.92 -10.73
N ARG A 157 23.82 17.05 -10.96
CA ARG A 157 23.34 17.42 -12.28
C ARG A 157 24.53 17.59 -13.24
N ARG A 158 24.44 17.04 -14.43
CA ARG A 158 25.52 17.08 -15.44
C ARG A 158 25.31 18.14 -16.51
N MET A 159 24.11 18.71 -16.57
CA MET A 159 23.72 19.69 -17.57
C MET A 159 23.08 20.90 -16.89
N TRP A 160 23.31 22.07 -17.43
CA TRP A 160 22.55 23.26 -17.06
C TRP A 160 21.07 23.05 -17.38
N PRO A 161 20.13 23.53 -16.52
CA PRO A 161 18.71 23.38 -16.80
C PRO A 161 18.31 24.16 -18.05
N SER A 162 17.40 23.57 -18.83
CA SER A 162 16.76 24.27 -19.95
C SER A 162 15.92 25.44 -19.42
N GLY A 163 15.91 26.57 -20.13
CA GLY A 163 15.17 27.76 -19.73
C GLY A 163 15.88 28.68 -18.72
N LEU A 164 17.17 28.41 -18.42
CA LEU A 164 17.95 29.28 -17.54
C LEU A 164 18.12 30.69 -18.11
N ASP A 165 18.12 30.82 -19.43
CA ASP A 165 18.14 32.07 -20.16
C ASP A 165 16.91 32.96 -19.92
N GLN A 166 15.76 32.37 -19.59
CA GLN A 166 14.56 33.13 -19.20
C GLN A 166 14.72 33.83 -17.84
N LEU A 167 15.56 33.26 -16.96
CA LEU A 167 15.80 33.79 -15.61
C LEU A 167 17.02 34.69 -15.55
N MET A 168 18.08 34.33 -16.28
CA MET A 168 19.40 35.00 -16.18
C MET A 168 19.76 35.82 -17.43
N GLY A 169 18.93 35.82 -18.48
CA GLY A 169 19.19 36.51 -19.72
C GLY A 169 20.05 35.73 -20.73
N ALA A 170 20.44 36.39 -21.82
CA ALA A 170 21.09 35.75 -22.98
C ALA A 170 22.45 35.12 -22.67
N ASP A 171 23.14 35.60 -21.65
CA ASP A 171 24.49 35.13 -21.22
C ASP A 171 24.42 33.91 -20.26
N ALA A 172 23.22 33.38 -20.02
CA ALA A 172 23.05 32.20 -19.16
C ALA A 172 23.87 31.01 -19.65
N PRO A 173 24.58 30.32 -18.74
CA PRO A 173 25.36 29.16 -19.14
C PRO A 173 24.48 28.03 -19.69
N ARG A 174 24.97 27.32 -20.71
CA ARG A 174 24.27 26.26 -21.40
C ARG A 174 25.15 25.03 -21.58
N GLY A 175 24.54 23.89 -21.78
CA GLY A 175 25.23 22.64 -22.06
C GLY A 175 25.70 21.89 -20.81
N ARG A 176 26.90 21.31 -20.86
CA ARG A 176 27.42 20.46 -19.77
C ARG A 176 28.09 21.30 -18.69
N LEU A 177 27.78 20.99 -17.44
CA LEU A 177 28.47 21.52 -16.28
C LEU A 177 29.94 21.07 -16.26
N SER A 178 30.85 21.95 -15.90
CA SER A 178 32.25 21.60 -15.62
C SER A 178 32.31 20.67 -14.38
N LYS A 179 33.47 20.01 -14.17
CA LYS A 179 33.62 19.14 -13.00
C LYS A 179 33.48 19.89 -11.67
N ASP A 180 33.91 21.15 -11.63
CA ASP A 180 33.86 21.99 -10.43
C ASP A 180 32.44 22.53 -10.12
N GLU A 181 31.57 22.55 -11.13
CA GLU A 181 30.16 22.96 -11.02
C GLU A 181 29.23 21.79 -10.69
N GLN A 182 29.72 20.56 -10.68
CA GLN A 182 28.95 19.34 -10.38
C GLN A 182 29.00 18.94 -8.89
N ALA A 183 29.62 19.73 -8.04
CA ALA A 183 29.79 19.48 -6.59
C ALA A 183 28.50 19.76 -5.80
#